data_10f109379db88605c6e905d0d09716c8
#
_entry.id   10f109379db88605c6e905d0d09716c8
#
_cell.length_a   1.000
_cell.length_b   1.000
_cell.length_c   1.000
_cell.angle_alpha   90.00
_cell.angle_beta   90.00
_cell.angle_gamma   90.00
#
_symmetry.space_group_name_H-M   'P 1'
#
loop_
_entity.id
_entity.type
_entity.pdbx_description
1 polymer ?
#
loop_
_entity_poly.entity_id
_entity_poly.type
_entity_poly.pdbx_seq_one_letter_code
_entity_poly.pdbx_strand_id
1 'polypeptide(L)'
;MKLYKWTAAATLAMLAPCAAYAATEANFAAGTTGDLVELCAATPDSPIGTAAVNFCEGFAQGAVSVEMQNLAAFRGSRLFCMPNPPPSRNAALSEFVGWARAAPDRLAQPPADGLFRFLGERYPCPPSR
;
A
#
# COMPACT_ATOMS: atom_id res chain seq x y z
N MET A 1 -42.87 -10.83 51.34
CA MET A 1 -42.04 -11.47 50.29
C MET A 1 -41.91 -10.51 49.14
N LYS A 2 -40.74 -9.89 48.95
CA LYS A 2 -40.44 -8.97 47.83
C LYS A 2 -39.77 -9.77 46.73
N LEU A 3 -40.44 -9.93 45.58
CA LEU A 3 -39.92 -10.55 44.38
C LEU A 3 -39.01 -9.55 43.68
N TYR A 4 -37.70 -9.82 43.68
CA TYR A 4 -36.72 -9.10 42.89
C TYR A 4 -36.78 -9.62 41.43
N LYS A 5 -37.28 -8.75 40.51
CA LYS A 5 -37.20 -9.02 39.06
C LYS A 5 -35.79 -8.68 38.55
N TRP A 6 -35.03 -9.68 38.21
CA TRP A 6 -33.75 -9.53 37.51
C TRP A 6 -34.01 -9.30 36.04
N THR A 7 -33.80 -8.08 35.55
CA THR A 7 -33.77 -7.79 34.12
C THR A 7 -32.35 -8.04 33.61
N ALA A 8 -32.17 -9.13 32.89
CA ALA A 8 -30.94 -9.42 32.19
C ALA A 8 -30.85 -8.49 30.95
N ALA A 9 -29.94 -7.51 31.03
CA ALA A 9 -29.59 -6.70 29.86
C ALA A 9 -28.66 -7.51 28.98
N ALA A 10 -29.16 -7.98 27.85
CA ALA A 10 -28.34 -8.61 26.79
C ALA A 10 -27.59 -7.53 26.05
N THR A 11 -26.29 -7.41 26.30
CA THR A 11 -25.39 -6.59 25.51
C THR A 11 -25.10 -7.31 24.15
N LEU A 12 -25.73 -6.86 23.07
CA LEU A 12 -25.34 -7.25 21.71
C LEU A 12 -23.98 -6.63 21.42
N ALA A 13 -22.92 -7.46 21.45
CA ALA A 13 -21.63 -7.10 20.89
C ALA A 13 -21.76 -7.04 19.36
N MET A 14 -21.77 -5.84 18.79
CA MET A 14 -21.66 -5.63 17.35
C MET A 14 -20.24 -6.03 16.92
N LEU A 15 -20.09 -7.23 16.38
CA LEU A 15 -18.93 -7.62 15.59
C LEU A 15 -18.97 -6.78 14.30
N ALA A 16 -18.17 -5.71 14.25
CA ALA A 16 -17.91 -5.01 12.99
C ALA A 16 -17.25 -6.03 12.03
N PRO A 17 -17.79 -6.22 10.82
CA PRO A 17 -17.12 -7.06 9.84
C PRO A 17 -15.78 -6.43 9.52
N CYS A 18 -14.67 -7.12 9.76
CA CYS A 18 -13.39 -6.81 9.13
C CYS A 18 -13.64 -6.89 7.62
N ALA A 19 -13.75 -5.73 6.96
CA ALA A 19 -13.79 -5.69 5.51
C ALA A 19 -12.46 -6.30 5.02
N ALA A 20 -12.51 -7.52 4.53
CA ALA A 20 -11.41 -8.12 3.81
C ALA A 20 -11.26 -7.29 2.53
N TYR A 21 -10.19 -6.50 2.44
CA TYR A 21 -9.84 -5.76 1.23
C TYR A 21 -9.37 -6.78 0.20
N ALA A 22 -10.28 -7.22 -0.65
CA ALA A 22 -9.96 -8.07 -1.78
C ALA A 22 -9.81 -7.20 -3.02
N ALA A 23 -8.72 -7.35 -3.76
CA ALA A 23 -8.55 -6.71 -5.04
C ALA A 23 -9.70 -7.08 -5.99
N THR A 24 -10.21 -6.11 -6.72
CA THR A 24 -11.26 -6.25 -7.72
C THR A 24 -10.71 -5.92 -9.11
N GLU A 25 -11.43 -6.31 -10.17
CA GLU A 25 -11.04 -5.96 -11.55
C GLU A 25 -10.89 -4.45 -11.76
N ALA A 26 -11.71 -3.64 -11.08
CA ALA A 26 -11.64 -2.18 -11.18
C ALA A 26 -10.30 -1.60 -10.71
N ASN A 27 -9.65 -2.22 -9.72
CA ASN A 27 -8.38 -1.74 -9.21
C ASN A 27 -7.24 -1.83 -10.23
N PHE A 28 -7.34 -2.72 -11.25
CA PHE A 28 -6.32 -2.84 -12.30
C PHE A 28 -6.24 -1.61 -13.23
N ALA A 29 -7.22 -0.71 -13.18
CA ALA A 29 -7.09 0.59 -13.82
C ALA A 29 -5.98 1.44 -13.19
N ALA A 30 -5.61 1.15 -11.95
CA ALA A 30 -4.57 1.84 -11.18
C ALA A 30 -4.68 3.37 -11.29
N GLY A 31 -5.88 3.89 -11.12
CA GLY A 31 -6.15 5.33 -11.22
C GLY A 31 -5.67 6.11 -10.01
N THR A 32 -5.60 5.46 -8.86
CA THR A 32 -5.19 6.04 -7.59
C THR A 32 -4.19 5.16 -6.85
N THR A 33 -3.48 5.75 -5.88
CA THR A 33 -2.64 4.99 -4.93
C THR A 33 -3.48 3.97 -4.17
N GLY A 34 -4.74 4.27 -3.87
CA GLY A 34 -5.66 3.33 -3.24
C GLY A 34 -5.87 2.07 -4.07
N ASP A 35 -6.08 2.20 -5.38
CA ASP A 35 -6.20 1.05 -6.28
C ASP A 35 -4.93 0.20 -6.25
N LEU A 36 -3.76 0.84 -6.35
CA LEU A 36 -2.48 0.15 -6.27
C LEU A 36 -2.30 -0.57 -4.92
N VAL A 37 -2.71 0.05 -3.82
CA VAL A 37 -2.67 -0.54 -2.47
C VAL A 37 -3.52 -1.80 -2.38
N GLU A 38 -4.73 -1.80 -2.95
CA GLU A 38 -5.58 -2.99 -2.96
C GLU A 38 -4.96 -4.14 -3.77
N LEU A 39 -4.29 -3.82 -4.89
CA LEU A 39 -3.55 -4.82 -5.67
C LEU A 39 -2.33 -5.35 -4.90
N CYS A 40 -1.59 -4.47 -4.22
CA CYS A 40 -0.40 -4.85 -3.45
C CYS A 40 -0.72 -5.62 -2.15
N ALA A 41 -1.90 -5.43 -1.59
CA ALA A 41 -2.36 -6.10 -0.39
C ALA A 41 -3.06 -7.45 -0.66
N ALA A 42 -3.29 -7.78 -1.93
CA ALA A 42 -3.96 -9.02 -2.31
C ALA A 42 -3.15 -10.25 -1.91
N THR A 43 -3.87 -11.35 -1.67
CA THR A 43 -3.28 -12.68 -1.44
C THR A 43 -3.39 -13.52 -2.71
N PRO A 44 -2.37 -14.31 -3.09
CA PRO A 44 -2.38 -15.12 -4.31
C PRO A 44 -3.16 -16.43 -4.14
N ASP A 45 -4.31 -16.38 -3.47
CA ASP A 45 -5.19 -17.52 -3.17
C ASP A 45 -6.30 -17.74 -4.22
N SER A 46 -6.36 -16.87 -5.21
CA SER A 46 -7.31 -16.88 -6.32
C SER A 46 -6.64 -16.35 -7.60
N PRO A 47 -7.22 -16.60 -8.80
CA PRO A 47 -6.68 -16.06 -10.05
C PRO A 47 -6.55 -14.53 -10.04
N ILE A 48 -7.56 -13.82 -9.52
CA ILE A 48 -7.53 -12.36 -9.42
C ILE A 48 -6.51 -11.88 -8.39
N GLY A 49 -6.37 -12.56 -7.26
CA GLY A 49 -5.36 -12.25 -6.25
C GLY A 49 -3.94 -12.45 -6.78
N THR A 50 -3.69 -13.54 -7.50
CA THR A 50 -2.40 -13.78 -8.16
C THR A 50 -2.10 -12.69 -9.21
N ALA A 51 -3.08 -12.32 -10.04
CA ALA A 51 -2.92 -11.25 -11.02
C ALA A 51 -2.64 -9.90 -10.34
N ALA A 52 -3.32 -9.61 -9.23
CA ALA A 52 -3.15 -8.37 -8.47
C ALA A 52 -1.74 -8.23 -7.89
N VAL A 53 -1.21 -9.28 -7.26
CA VAL A 53 0.16 -9.30 -6.73
C VAL A 53 1.17 -9.08 -7.85
N ASN A 54 1.03 -9.80 -8.96
CA ASN A 54 1.93 -9.66 -10.11
C ASN A 54 1.87 -8.26 -10.73
N PHE A 55 0.67 -7.67 -10.82
CA PHE A 55 0.51 -6.29 -11.29
C PHE A 55 1.23 -5.31 -10.37
N CYS A 56 1.00 -5.40 -9.06
CA CYS A 56 1.65 -4.54 -8.07
C CYS A 56 3.18 -4.60 -8.18
N GLU A 57 3.74 -5.80 -8.21
CA GLU A 57 5.19 -5.99 -8.31
C GLU A 57 5.75 -5.43 -9.62
N GLY A 58 5.07 -5.69 -10.74
CA GLY A 58 5.45 -5.16 -12.06
C GLY A 58 5.37 -3.64 -12.13
N PHE A 59 4.30 -3.05 -11.58
CA PHE A 59 4.14 -1.59 -11.51
C PHE A 59 5.28 -0.95 -10.71
N ALA A 60 5.53 -1.43 -9.50
CA ALA A 60 6.56 -0.87 -8.64
C ALA A 60 7.96 -1.00 -9.26
N GLN A 61 8.28 -2.16 -9.82
CA GLN A 61 9.56 -2.39 -10.49
C GLN A 61 9.71 -1.50 -11.73
N GLY A 62 8.65 -1.36 -12.53
CA GLY A 62 8.65 -0.51 -13.71
C GLY A 62 8.86 0.97 -13.35
N ALA A 63 8.12 1.48 -12.37
CA ALA A 63 8.24 2.85 -11.91
C ALA A 63 9.67 3.16 -11.39
N VAL A 64 10.23 2.31 -10.55
CA VAL A 64 11.60 2.47 -10.05
C VAL A 64 12.62 2.40 -11.19
N SER A 65 12.46 1.49 -12.15
CA SER A 65 13.37 1.36 -13.30
C SER A 65 13.36 2.61 -14.17
N VAL A 66 12.18 3.19 -14.44
CA VAL A 66 12.05 4.43 -15.22
C VAL A 66 12.71 5.59 -14.48
N GLU A 67 12.50 5.73 -13.18
CA GLU A 67 13.14 6.79 -12.38
C GLU A 67 14.67 6.68 -12.42
N MET A 68 15.21 5.49 -12.25
CA MET A 68 16.66 5.26 -12.32
C MET A 68 17.24 5.60 -13.68
N GLN A 69 16.53 5.32 -14.78
CA GLN A 69 16.95 5.68 -16.14
C GLN A 69 16.87 7.20 -16.37
N ASN A 70 15.81 7.85 -15.90
CA ASN A 70 15.67 9.30 -15.99
C ASN A 70 16.80 10.03 -15.25
N LEU A 71 17.16 9.58 -14.05
CA LEU A 71 18.30 10.11 -13.30
C LEU A 71 19.62 10.00 -14.08
N ALA A 72 19.87 8.86 -14.72
CA ALA A 72 21.07 8.65 -15.51
C ALA A 72 21.11 9.55 -16.76
N ALA A 73 19.96 9.75 -17.42
CA ALA A 73 19.85 10.54 -18.65
C ALA A 73 19.87 12.06 -18.40
N PHE A 74 19.16 12.53 -17.36
CA PHE A 74 18.87 13.97 -17.17
C PHE A 74 19.62 14.59 -15.99
N ARG A 75 20.45 13.86 -15.26
CA ARG A 75 21.21 14.34 -14.09
C ARG A 75 20.34 15.05 -13.03
N GLY A 76 19.11 14.57 -12.86
CA GLY A 76 18.17 15.10 -11.84
C GLY A 76 18.57 14.75 -10.41
N SER A 77 17.84 15.30 -9.46
CA SER A 77 17.95 14.90 -8.05
C SER A 77 17.27 13.54 -7.83
N ARG A 78 17.88 12.70 -7.04
CA ARG A 78 17.26 11.42 -6.65
C ARG A 78 16.08 11.67 -5.74
N LEU A 79 14.96 11.02 -6.04
CA LEU A 79 13.75 11.06 -5.20
C LEU A 79 13.93 10.21 -3.92
N PHE A 80 14.72 9.15 -3.99
CA PHE A 80 15.00 8.24 -2.88
C PHE A 80 16.37 7.58 -3.04
N CYS A 81 16.92 7.07 -1.95
CA CYS A 81 18.20 6.36 -1.93
C CYS A 81 18.04 5.03 -1.19
N MET A 82 17.97 3.94 -1.95
CA MET A 82 17.84 2.60 -1.38
C MET A 82 19.04 2.27 -0.49
N PRO A 83 18.84 1.66 0.70
CA PRO A 83 19.93 1.19 1.54
C PRO A 83 20.70 0.06 0.87
N ASN A 84 21.89 -0.23 1.40
CA ASN A 84 22.69 -1.37 0.98
C ASN A 84 22.96 -2.27 2.21
N PRO A 85 22.43 -3.51 2.25
CA PRO A 85 21.61 -4.15 1.22
C PRO A 85 20.19 -3.56 1.12
N PRO A 86 19.55 -3.64 -0.05
CA PRO A 86 18.17 -3.17 -0.21
C PRO A 86 17.21 -4.14 0.48
N PRO A 87 16.03 -3.68 0.92
CA PRO A 87 14.98 -4.55 1.40
C PRO A 87 14.48 -5.49 0.29
N SER A 88 13.89 -6.61 0.67
CA SER A 88 13.19 -7.44 -0.30
C SER A 88 12.00 -6.68 -0.88
N ARG A 89 11.61 -7.00 -2.13
CA ARG A 89 10.46 -6.37 -2.78
C ARG A 89 9.20 -6.51 -1.93
N ASN A 90 8.92 -7.71 -1.43
CA ASN A 90 7.74 -7.97 -0.62
C ASN A 90 7.74 -7.15 0.69
N ALA A 91 8.89 -6.99 1.35
CA ALA A 91 9.00 -6.15 2.53
C ALA A 91 8.70 -4.69 2.21
N ALA A 92 9.28 -4.14 1.13
CA ALA A 92 9.03 -2.76 0.72
C ALA A 92 7.57 -2.51 0.32
N LEU A 93 6.94 -3.46 -0.40
CA LEU A 93 5.52 -3.34 -0.78
C LEU A 93 4.58 -3.45 0.42
N SER A 94 4.88 -4.32 1.39
CA SER A 94 4.13 -4.40 2.64
C SER A 94 4.22 -3.09 3.44
N GLU A 95 5.40 -2.49 3.53
CA GLU A 95 5.59 -1.17 4.15
C GLU A 95 4.85 -0.06 3.40
N PHE A 96 4.85 -0.09 2.05
CA PHE A 96 4.08 0.85 1.23
C PHE A 96 2.58 0.78 1.52
N VAL A 97 2.00 -0.42 1.58
CA VAL A 97 0.59 -0.62 1.92
C VAL A 97 0.26 -0.03 3.29
N GLY A 98 1.07 -0.32 4.32
CA GLY A 98 0.90 0.22 5.66
C GLY A 98 1.01 1.75 5.70
N TRP A 99 2.01 2.31 5.02
CA TRP A 99 2.22 3.74 4.92
C TRP A 99 1.05 4.46 4.24
N ALA A 100 0.56 3.92 3.13
CA ALA A 100 -0.52 4.55 2.38
C ALA A 100 -1.85 4.52 3.16
N ARG A 101 -2.17 3.39 3.79
CA ARG A 101 -3.40 3.25 4.59
C ARG A 101 -3.41 4.09 5.87
N ALA A 102 -2.27 4.55 6.33
CA ALA A 102 -2.17 5.40 7.53
C ALA A 102 -2.75 6.81 7.35
N ALA A 103 -2.94 7.29 6.10
CA ALA A 103 -3.48 8.63 5.84
C ALA A 103 -4.33 8.65 4.55
N PRO A 104 -5.61 9.07 4.62
CA PRO A 104 -6.53 9.04 3.48
C PRO A 104 -6.06 9.87 2.28
N ASP A 105 -5.36 10.98 2.50
CA ASP A 105 -4.80 11.84 1.44
C ASP A 105 -3.78 11.11 0.57
N ARG A 106 -3.08 10.12 1.11
CA ARG A 106 -2.13 9.29 0.37
C ARG A 106 -2.82 8.38 -0.63
N LEU A 107 -3.99 7.84 -0.28
CA LEU A 107 -4.76 6.94 -1.13
C LEU A 107 -5.35 7.64 -2.36
N ALA A 108 -5.63 8.94 -2.27
CA ALA A 108 -6.22 9.73 -3.35
C ALA A 108 -5.20 10.18 -4.41
N GLN A 109 -3.90 10.05 -4.17
CA GLN A 109 -2.85 10.48 -5.09
C GLN A 109 -2.75 9.57 -6.32
N PRO A 110 -2.18 10.04 -7.45
CA PRO A 110 -1.77 9.17 -8.54
C PRO A 110 -0.84 8.05 -8.03
N PRO A 111 -0.92 6.83 -8.56
CA PRO A 111 -0.23 5.68 -7.97
C PRO A 111 1.30 5.78 -8.00
N ALA A 112 1.87 6.35 -9.07
CA ALA A 112 3.32 6.58 -9.13
C ALA A 112 3.78 7.64 -8.13
N ASP A 113 3.01 8.72 -7.95
CA ASP A 113 3.31 9.77 -6.99
C ASP A 113 3.26 9.24 -5.55
N GLY A 114 2.24 8.44 -5.22
CA GLY A 114 2.14 7.78 -3.93
C GLY A 114 3.31 6.84 -3.65
N LEU A 115 3.69 6.04 -4.65
CA LEU A 115 4.85 5.14 -4.53
C LEU A 115 6.16 5.90 -4.32
N PHE A 116 6.43 6.94 -5.11
CA PHE A 116 7.66 7.73 -4.98
C PHE A 116 7.70 8.56 -3.70
N ARG A 117 6.57 9.09 -3.26
CA ARG A 117 6.47 9.77 -1.97
C ARG A 117 6.81 8.80 -0.83
N PHE A 118 6.26 7.60 -0.84
CA PHE A 118 6.62 6.57 0.12
C PHE A 118 8.12 6.27 0.12
N LEU A 119 8.70 6.02 -1.07
CA LEU A 119 10.12 5.71 -1.19
C LEU A 119 11.00 6.85 -0.70
N GLY A 120 10.65 8.11 -0.99
CA GLY A 120 11.37 9.29 -0.53
C GLY A 120 11.29 9.49 0.98
N GLU A 121 10.12 9.26 1.59
CA GLU A 121 9.94 9.35 3.04
C GLU A 121 10.64 8.19 3.78
N ARG A 122 10.61 6.99 3.20
CA ARG A 122 11.15 5.78 3.83
C ARG A 122 12.66 5.63 3.64
N TYR A 123 13.16 6.05 2.48
CA TYR A 123 14.58 5.94 2.08
C TYR A 123 15.11 7.30 1.60
N PRO A 124 15.17 8.30 2.47
CA PRO A 124 15.64 9.62 2.07
C PRO A 124 17.10 9.60 1.65
N CYS A 125 17.43 10.40 0.64
CA CYS A 125 18.82 10.61 0.26
C CYS A 125 19.54 11.50 1.28
N PRO A 126 20.84 11.26 1.55
CA PRO A 126 21.64 12.18 2.34
C PRO A 126 21.64 13.58 1.69
N PRO A 127 21.72 14.66 2.49
CA PRO A 127 21.85 15.99 1.94
C PRO A 127 23.11 16.09 1.05
N SER A 128 22.96 16.73 -0.13
CA SER A 128 24.11 17.02 -1.01
C SER A 128 25.09 17.92 -0.26
N ARG A 129 26.34 17.50 -0.18
CA ARG A 129 27.45 18.31 0.40
C ARG A 129 27.86 19.39 -0.58
#